data_c61530bc3f5894fe9b1e14397d68297f
#
_entry.id   c61530bc3f5894fe9b1e14397d68297f
#
_cell.length_a   1.000
_cell.length_b   1.000
_cell.length_c   1.000
_cell.angle_alpha   90.00
_cell.angle_beta   90.00
_cell.angle_gamma   90.00
#
_symmetry.space_group_name_H-M   'P 1'
#
loop_
_entity.id
_entity.type
_entity.pdbx_description
1 polymer ?
#
loop_
_entity_poly.entity_id
_entity_poly.type
_entity_poly.pdbx_seq_one_letter_code
_entity_poly.pdbx_strand_id
1 'polypeptide(L)'
;NPMATKTKEASSEIQVVQVKRKRLTVKILGTSPILFNCLAEKTRAELLMPSVKKNKVERATTLKHNPYREFRDSADKNNDPNQPTLIQIPSTAFKGALCSAAIDLPGSATRAAIGRLTYVDGDYVGVYGKPKLHMAIVRMADISRTPDVRTRCCLPEWACELTISFVTPILAESAVLNLLAGAGITQGVGDFRTQKGKGNFGSFEMVHDDETEARWQRIVAEGGRAVQEQGMAEPECYDAEAAK
;
A
#
# COMPACT_ATOMS: atom_id res chain seq x y z
N ASN A 1 -58.56 27.32 -39.90
CA ASN A 1 -57.64 27.60 -38.78
C ASN A 1 -56.41 26.70 -38.86
N PRO A 2 -55.21 27.22 -39.13
CA PRO A 2 -54.02 26.42 -39.03
C PRO A 2 -53.51 26.44 -37.58
N MET A 3 -53.34 25.25 -37.02
CA MET A 3 -52.65 25.07 -35.72
C MET A 3 -51.18 25.40 -35.88
N ALA A 4 -50.73 26.43 -35.20
CA ALA A 4 -49.31 26.80 -35.07
C ALA A 4 -48.60 25.77 -34.16
N THR A 5 -47.78 24.94 -34.76
CA THR A 5 -46.84 24.05 -34.04
C THR A 5 -45.73 24.96 -33.46
N LYS A 6 -45.74 25.15 -32.15
CA LYS A 6 -44.60 25.74 -31.44
C LYS A 6 -43.43 24.76 -31.44
N THR A 7 -42.50 24.95 -32.33
CA THR A 7 -41.19 24.32 -32.28
C THR A 7 -40.46 24.83 -31.03
N LYS A 8 -40.24 23.98 -30.03
CA LYS A 8 -39.33 24.25 -28.93
C LYS A 8 -37.91 24.30 -29.51
N GLU A 9 -37.34 25.46 -29.64
CA GLU A 9 -35.90 25.60 -29.81
C GLU A 9 -35.21 24.97 -28.63
N ALA A 10 -34.59 23.83 -28.83
CA ALA A 10 -33.69 23.20 -27.83
C ALA A 10 -32.45 24.10 -27.78
N SER A 11 -32.20 24.74 -26.67
CA SER A 11 -30.98 25.52 -26.48
C SER A 11 -29.79 24.56 -26.59
N SER A 12 -28.92 24.83 -27.53
CA SER A 12 -27.69 24.03 -27.79
C SER A 12 -26.55 24.35 -26.84
N GLU A 13 -26.83 24.91 -25.66
CA GLU A 13 -25.83 25.20 -24.67
C GLU A 13 -25.36 23.91 -24.00
N ILE A 14 -24.07 23.62 -24.10
CA ILE A 14 -23.42 22.54 -23.38
C ILE A 14 -23.25 22.99 -21.92
N GLN A 15 -23.99 22.35 -21.03
CA GLN A 15 -23.85 22.58 -19.59
C GLN A 15 -22.75 21.68 -19.00
N VAL A 16 -21.76 22.29 -18.38
CA VAL A 16 -20.67 21.58 -17.69
C VAL A 16 -20.85 21.79 -16.18
N VAL A 17 -20.90 20.68 -15.44
CA VAL A 17 -21.02 20.71 -13.97
C VAL A 17 -19.72 21.27 -13.37
N GLN A 18 -19.84 22.26 -12.49
CA GLN A 18 -18.70 22.79 -11.75
C GLN A 18 -18.20 21.72 -10.76
N VAL A 19 -16.95 21.35 -10.89
CA VAL A 19 -16.28 20.40 -9.99
C VAL A 19 -15.43 21.12 -8.96
N LYS A 20 -15.34 20.55 -7.76
CA LYS A 20 -14.50 21.02 -6.65
C LYS A 20 -13.72 19.84 -6.08
N ARG A 21 -12.53 20.13 -5.52
CA ARG A 21 -11.77 19.13 -4.77
C ARG A 21 -12.11 19.20 -3.29
N LYS A 22 -12.46 18.08 -2.69
CA LYS A 22 -12.64 17.91 -1.24
C LYS A 22 -11.55 17.01 -0.69
N ARG A 23 -11.16 17.21 0.57
CA ARG A 23 -10.17 16.39 1.29
C ARG A 23 -10.83 15.69 2.45
N LEU A 24 -10.39 14.47 2.73
CA LEU A 24 -10.81 13.63 3.83
C LEU A 24 -9.57 12.98 4.45
N THR A 25 -9.37 13.16 5.75
CA THR A 25 -8.31 12.48 6.51
C THR A 25 -8.91 11.33 7.29
N VAL A 26 -8.31 10.14 7.18
CA VAL A 26 -8.80 8.90 7.74
C VAL A 26 -7.67 8.15 8.45
N LYS A 27 -7.94 7.69 9.67
CA LYS A 27 -7.07 6.80 10.43
C LYS A 27 -7.27 5.36 9.97
N ILE A 28 -6.20 4.68 9.64
CA ILE A 28 -6.18 3.29 9.17
C ILE A 28 -5.52 2.40 10.20
N LEU A 29 -6.13 1.26 10.43
CA LEU A 29 -5.67 0.23 11.34
C LEU A 29 -5.51 -1.10 10.59
N GLY A 30 -4.33 -1.73 10.68
CA GLY A 30 -4.10 -3.05 10.09
C GLY A 30 -4.91 -4.13 10.80
N THR A 31 -5.65 -4.92 10.03
CA THR A 31 -6.37 -6.12 10.51
C THR A 31 -5.57 -7.40 10.28
N SER A 32 -4.56 -7.34 9.41
CA SER A 32 -3.54 -8.39 9.25
C SER A 32 -2.16 -7.76 9.13
N PRO A 33 -1.07 -8.52 9.39
CA PRO A 33 0.29 -8.02 9.24
C PRO A 33 0.54 -7.47 7.83
N ILE A 34 1.40 -6.45 7.70
CA ILE A 34 1.82 -5.92 6.41
C ILE A 34 3.25 -6.36 6.08
N LEU A 35 3.47 -6.79 4.84
CA LEU A 35 4.79 -7.12 4.29
C LEU A 35 5.25 -6.05 3.32
N PHE A 36 6.53 -5.69 3.44
CA PHE A 36 7.17 -4.74 2.54
C PHE A 36 8.06 -5.48 1.53
N ASN A 37 8.10 -5.01 0.30
CA ASN A 37 8.91 -5.59 -0.77
C ASN A 37 9.41 -4.50 -1.72
N CYS A 38 10.21 -3.58 -1.18
CA CYS A 38 10.91 -2.61 -1.99
C CYS A 38 12.01 -3.26 -2.81
N LEU A 39 12.34 -2.63 -3.92
CA LEU A 39 13.45 -3.06 -4.75
C LEU A 39 14.76 -2.88 -3.99
N ALA A 40 15.47 -3.98 -3.72
CA ALA A 40 16.74 -3.96 -3.00
C ALA A 40 17.72 -3.00 -3.69
N GLU A 41 18.50 -2.27 -2.90
CA GLU A 41 19.46 -1.27 -3.37
C GLU A 41 20.45 -1.87 -4.37
N LYS A 42 20.90 -3.11 -4.11
CA LYS A 42 21.74 -3.86 -5.04
C LYS A 42 21.08 -4.06 -6.41
N THR A 43 19.81 -4.46 -6.44
CA THR A 43 19.07 -4.65 -7.70
C THR A 43 18.84 -3.33 -8.41
N ARG A 44 18.59 -2.25 -7.66
CA ARG A 44 18.48 -0.89 -8.23
C ARG A 44 19.80 -0.47 -8.88
N ALA A 45 20.94 -0.69 -8.22
CA ALA A 45 22.25 -0.41 -8.77
C ALA A 45 22.54 -1.25 -10.03
N GLU A 46 22.20 -2.54 -10.01
CA GLU A 46 22.36 -3.44 -11.16
C GLU A 46 21.49 -3.02 -12.37
N LEU A 47 20.32 -2.44 -12.15
CA LEU A 47 19.45 -1.91 -13.21
C LEU A 47 19.99 -0.60 -13.82
N LEU A 48 20.74 0.19 -13.04
CA LEU A 48 21.32 1.47 -13.48
C LEU A 48 22.70 1.31 -14.13
N MET A 49 23.38 0.20 -13.87
CA MET A 49 24.74 -0.07 -14.36
C MET A 49 24.72 -1.13 -15.46
N PRO A 50 25.64 -1.06 -16.45
CA PRO A 50 25.82 -2.15 -17.41
C PRO A 50 26.08 -3.46 -16.67
N SER A 51 25.42 -4.55 -17.08
CA SER A 51 25.56 -5.84 -16.42
C SER A 51 26.97 -6.38 -16.57
N VAL A 52 27.74 -6.38 -15.48
CA VAL A 52 29.04 -7.07 -15.44
C VAL A 52 28.78 -8.54 -15.09
N LYS A 53 29.14 -9.45 -15.99
CA LYS A 53 29.04 -10.88 -15.71
C LYS A 53 30.05 -11.25 -14.63
N LYS A 54 29.57 -11.65 -13.44
CA LYS A 54 30.41 -12.20 -12.38
C LYS A 54 31.09 -13.49 -12.87
N ASN A 55 32.39 -13.66 -12.57
CA ASN A 55 33.09 -14.88 -12.87
C ASN A 55 32.57 -16.05 -11.99
N LYS A 56 32.93 -17.29 -12.33
CA LYS A 56 32.43 -18.52 -11.70
C LYS A 56 32.86 -18.62 -10.22
N VAL A 57 34.02 -18.08 -9.88
CA VAL A 57 34.58 -18.09 -8.51
C VAL A 57 33.85 -17.12 -7.61
N GLU A 58 33.56 -15.91 -8.06
CA GLU A 58 32.76 -14.93 -7.30
C GLU A 58 31.34 -15.41 -6.98
N ARG A 59 30.74 -16.19 -7.90
CA ARG A 59 29.41 -16.81 -7.65
C ARG A 59 29.44 -17.88 -6.57
N ALA A 60 30.52 -18.65 -6.48
CA ALA A 60 30.66 -19.74 -5.51
C ALA A 60 30.89 -19.25 -4.08
N THR A 61 31.50 -18.07 -3.93
CA THR A 61 31.85 -17.49 -2.61
C THR A 61 30.83 -16.49 -2.08
N THR A 62 29.88 -16.05 -2.89
CA THR A 62 28.86 -15.08 -2.48
C THR A 62 27.56 -15.81 -2.09
N LEU A 63 27.12 -15.65 -0.85
CA LEU A 63 25.80 -16.15 -0.42
C LEU A 63 24.71 -15.58 -1.35
N LYS A 64 23.84 -16.45 -1.84
CA LYS A 64 22.70 -16.08 -2.67
C LYS A 64 21.77 -15.10 -1.94
N HIS A 65 21.54 -15.35 -0.66
CA HIS A 65 20.68 -14.57 0.21
C HIS A 65 21.42 -14.12 1.46
N ASN A 66 21.11 -12.91 1.90
CA ASN A 66 21.50 -12.38 3.21
C ASN A 66 20.23 -11.88 3.89
N PRO A 67 19.62 -12.65 4.81
CA PRO A 67 18.33 -12.34 5.40
C PRO A 67 18.27 -10.96 6.05
N TYR A 68 19.28 -10.58 6.81
CA TYR A 68 19.31 -9.28 7.50
C TYR A 68 19.41 -8.09 6.54
N ARG A 69 20.14 -8.23 5.45
CA ARG A 69 20.20 -7.20 4.43
C ARG A 69 18.89 -7.12 3.66
N GLU A 70 18.36 -8.26 3.21
CA GLU A 70 17.09 -8.33 2.48
C GLU A 70 15.93 -7.78 3.31
N PHE A 71 15.89 -8.09 4.60
CA PHE A 71 14.96 -7.50 5.55
C PHE A 71 15.04 -5.97 5.55
N ARG A 72 16.24 -5.42 5.72
CA ARG A 72 16.45 -3.97 5.75
C ARG A 72 16.14 -3.29 4.42
N ASP A 73 16.48 -3.93 3.32
CA ASP A 73 16.28 -3.40 1.97
C ASP A 73 14.82 -3.47 1.51
N SER A 74 14.04 -4.39 2.08
CA SER A 74 12.63 -4.58 1.70
C SER A 74 11.70 -3.47 2.18
N ALA A 75 12.05 -2.74 3.22
CA ALA A 75 11.27 -1.61 3.72
C ALA A 75 11.66 -0.31 3.00
N ASP A 76 10.67 0.45 2.57
CA ASP A 76 10.89 1.82 2.12
C ASP A 76 11.11 2.72 3.33
N LYS A 77 12.18 3.52 3.30
CA LYS A 77 12.62 4.30 4.45
C LYS A 77 12.56 5.79 4.16
N ASN A 78 12.02 6.52 5.12
CA ASN A 78 12.09 7.96 5.13
C ASN A 78 13.42 8.43 5.74
N ASN A 79 14.23 9.13 4.95
CA ASN A 79 15.53 9.63 5.37
C ASN A 79 15.48 10.93 6.16
N ASP A 80 14.30 11.60 6.24
CA ASP A 80 14.13 12.80 7.06
C ASP A 80 13.98 12.41 8.55
N PRO A 81 14.95 12.76 9.42
CA PRO A 81 14.93 12.39 10.82
C PRO A 81 13.78 13.04 11.62
N ASN A 82 13.16 14.10 11.08
CA ASN A 82 12.06 14.80 11.74
C ASN A 82 10.71 14.11 11.51
N GLN A 83 10.64 13.14 10.62
CA GLN A 83 9.40 12.40 10.39
C GLN A 83 9.13 11.38 11.51
N PRO A 84 7.86 11.22 11.90
CA PRO A 84 7.48 10.37 13.04
C PRO A 84 7.70 8.88 12.80
N THR A 85 7.87 8.45 11.54
CA THR A 85 8.13 7.06 11.16
C THR A 85 9.36 6.96 10.27
N LEU A 86 10.13 5.88 10.42
CA LEU A 86 11.18 5.50 9.48
C LEU A 86 10.57 4.76 8.28
N ILE A 87 9.62 3.85 8.55
CA ILE A 87 9.00 3.00 7.53
C ILE A 87 7.85 3.75 6.89
N GLN A 88 7.78 3.67 5.58
CA GLN A 88 6.75 4.29 4.77
C GLN A 88 6.30 3.37 3.63
N ILE A 89 5.16 3.67 3.05
CA ILE A 89 4.64 2.99 1.87
C ILE A 89 4.25 4.02 0.81
N PRO A 90 4.47 3.79 -0.49
CA PRO A 90 4.02 4.71 -1.52
C PRO A 90 2.50 4.96 -1.44
N SER A 91 2.08 6.21 -1.50
CA SER A 91 0.65 6.60 -1.48
C SER A 91 -0.15 5.92 -2.60
N THR A 92 0.52 5.61 -3.71
CA THR A 92 -0.03 4.87 -4.85
C THR A 92 -0.49 3.44 -4.49
N ALA A 93 0.02 2.85 -3.39
CA ALA A 93 -0.46 1.55 -2.91
C ALA A 93 -1.93 1.64 -2.46
N PHE A 94 -2.26 2.65 -1.65
CA PHE A 94 -3.64 2.91 -1.22
C PHE A 94 -4.53 3.37 -2.37
N LYS A 95 -4.03 4.25 -3.24
CA LYS A 95 -4.75 4.65 -4.44
C LYS A 95 -5.07 3.44 -5.34
N GLY A 96 -4.10 2.55 -5.53
CA GLY A 96 -4.28 1.31 -6.29
C GLY A 96 -5.32 0.39 -5.68
N ALA A 97 -5.34 0.26 -4.34
CA ALA A 97 -6.33 -0.53 -3.61
C ALA A 97 -7.75 0.05 -3.78
N LEU A 98 -7.92 1.37 -3.61
CA LEU A 98 -9.19 2.07 -3.86
C LEU A 98 -9.72 1.84 -5.28
N CYS A 99 -8.85 2.02 -6.28
CA CYS A 99 -9.22 1.82 -7.68
C CYS A 99 -9.62 0.37 -7.97
N SER A 100 -8.93 -0.60 -7.36
CA SER A 100 -9.21 -2.02 -7.56
C SER A 100 -10.48 -2.45 -6.85
N ALA A 101 -10.77 -1.93 -5.66
CA ALA A 101 -12.01 -2.20 -4.93
C ALA A 101 -13.27 -1.83 -5.73
N ALA A 102 -13.18 -0.82 -6.61
CA ALA A 102 -14.29 -0.44 -7.48
C ALA A 102 -14.73 -1.54 -8.46
N ILE A 103 -13.88 -2.56 -8.69
CA ILE A 103 -14.22 -3.71 -9.54
C ILE A 103 -15.04 -4.73 -8.75
N ASP A 104 -14.69 -4.93 -7.48
CA ASP A 104 -15.26 -5.98 -6.64
C ASP A 104 -16.55 -5.53 -5.94
N LEU A 105 -16.72 -4.21 -5.76
CA LEU A 105 -17.89 -3.66 -5.10
C LEU A 105 -19.02 -3.38 -6.10
N PRO A 106 -20.27 -3.73 -5.79
CA PRO A 106 -21.41 -3.43 -6.63
C PRO A 106 -21.59 -1.91 -6.77
N GLY A 107 -21.73 -1.44 -8.02
CA GLY A 107 -21.93 -0.03 -8.32
C GLY A 107 -21.56 0.31 -9.75
N SER A 108 -21.71 1.58 -10.12
CA SER A 108 -21.42 2.10 -11.45
C SER A 108 -19.99 2.65 -11.60
N ALA A 109 -19.16 2.60 -10.55
CA ALA A 109 -17.81 3.12 -10.59
C ALA A 109 -16.86 2.17 -11.29
N THR A 110 -16.04 2.68 -12.21
CA THR A 110 -14.98 1.92 -12.85
C THR A 110 -13.63 2.25 -12.22
N ARG A 111 -12.68 1.31 -12.30
CA ARG A 111 -11.30 1.51 -11.84
C ARG A 111 -10.70 2.80 -12.41
N ALA A 112 -10.89 3.05 -13.72
CA ALA A 112 -10.36 4.23 -14.40
C ALA A 112 -11.02 5.53 -13.92
N ALA A 113 -12.32 5.52 -13.64
CA ALA A 113 -13.03 6.67 -13.11
C ALA A 113 -12.54 7.02 -11.70
N ILE A 114 -12.47 6.04 -10.79
CA ILE A 114 -11.95 6.25 -9.44
C ILE A 114 -10.51 6.76 -9.47
N GLY A 115 -9.66 6.21 -10.34
CA GLY A 115 -8.26 6.66 -10.48
C GLY A 115 -8.10 8.13 -10.91
N ARG A 116 -9.07 8.67 -11.68
CA ARG A 116 -9.10 10.08 -12.08
C ARG A 116 -9.75 11.00 -11.05
N LEU A 117 -10.68 10.47 -10.26
CA LEU A 117 -11.47 11.25 -9.32
C LEU A 117 -10.90 11.26 -7.90
N THR A 118 -9.91 10.40 -7.61
CA THR A 118 -9.27 10.31 -6.29
C THR A 118 -7.76 10.51 -6.37
N TYR A 119 -7.21 11.08 -5.31
CA TYR A 119 -5.78 11.25 -5.10
C TYR A 119 -5.46 11.02 -3.62
N VAL A 120 -4.45 10.24 -3.30
CA VAL A 120 -3.92 10.10 -1.94
C VAL A 120 -2.79 11.10 -1.81
N ASP A 121 -2.90 12.02 -0.86
CA ASP A 121 -1.97 13.14 -0.70
C ASP A 121 -0.57 12.63 -0.28
N GLY A 122 0.45 13.31 -0.80
CA GLY A 122 1.86 12.95 -0.59
C GLY A 122 2.35 11.80 -1.49
N ASP A 123 3.66 11.64 -1.60
CA ASP A 123 4.29 10.56 -2.35
C ASP A 123 4.30 9.27 -1.52
N TYR A 124 4.45 9.41 -0.22
CA TYR A 124 4.52 8.32 0.75
C TYR A 124 3.59 8.57 1.93
N VAL A 125 3.19 7.47 2.56
CA VAL A 125 2.45 7.41 3.81
C VAL A 125 3.33 6.76 4.86
N GLY A 126 3.57 7.44 5.99
CA GLY A 126 4.29 6.85 7.13
C GLY A 126 3.46 5.76 7.79
N VAL A 127 4.09 4.64 8.10
CA VAL A 127 3.44 3.48 8.73
C VAL A 127 4.05 3.23 10.10
N TYR A 128 3.24 3.27 11.13
CA TYR A 128 3.61 2.95 12.50
C TYR A 128 3.54 1.45 12.74
N GLY A 129 4.44 0.93 13.57
CA GLY A 129 4.49 -0.47 13.96
C GLY A 129 5.92 -0.95 14.18
N LYS A 130 6.09 -2.04 14.96
CA LYS A 130 7.39 -2.63 15.28
C LYS A 130 7.81 -3.60 14.15
N PRO A 131 8.94 -3.38 13.46
CA PRO A 131 9.39 -4.24 12.38
C PRO A 131 9.90 -5.58 12.92
N LYS A 132 9.52 -6.66 12.22
CA LYS A 132 10.00 -8.02 12.46
C LYS A 132 10.46 -8.65 11.15
N LEU A 133 11.47 -9.52 11.24
CA LEU A 133 12.00 -10.25 10.11
C LEU A 133 11.07 -11.42 9.79
N HIS A 134 10.48 -11.40 8.60
CA HIS A 134 9.69 -12.49 8.03
C HIS A 134 10.49 -13.19 6.95
N MET A 135 10.61 -14.51 7.01
CA MET A 135 11.26 -15.34 6.00
C MET A 135 10.31 -16.43 5.54
N ALA A 136 10.18 -16.59 4.24
CA ALA A 136 9.32 -17.62 3.66
C ALA A 136 9.99 -18.30 2.46
N ILE A 137 9.77 -19.60 2.35
CA ILE A 137 10.13 -20.37 1.16
C ILE A 137 9.01 -20.15 0.13
N VAL A 138 9.37 -19.62 -1.02
CA VAL A 138 8.46 -19.38 -2.12
C VAL A 138 8.86 -20.18 -3.34
N ARG A 139 7.90 -20.45 -4.23
CA ARG A 139 8.20 -21.02 -5.55
C ARG A 139 8.21 -19.89 -6.57
N MET A 140 9.29 -19.80 -7.34
CA MET A 140 9.39 -18.81 -8.39
C MET A 140 8.31 -19.03 -9.46
N ALA A 141 7.94 -17.96 -10.16
CA ALA A 141 6.95 -18.02 -11.24
C ALA A 141 7.52 -18.55 -12.56
N ASP A 142 8.75 -19.07 -12.54
CA ASP A 142 9.37 -19.71 -13.68
C ASP A 142 8.77 -21.12 -13.97
N ILE A 143 9.08 -21.66 -15.14
CA ILE A 143 8.60 -22.99 -15.57
C ILE A 143 9.03 -24.09 -14.60
N SER A 144 10.25 -23.96 -14.04
CA SER A 144 10.82 -24.95 -13.12
C SER A 144 10.26 -24.88 -11.70
N ARG A 145 9.55 -23.79 -11.36
CA ARG A 145 9.03 -23.51 -10.01
C ARG A 145 10.09 -23.71 -8.91
N THR A 146 11.31 -23.28 -9.19
CA THR A 146 12.46 -23.44 -8.29
C THR A 146 12.15 -22.83 -6.93
N PRO A 147 12.39 -23.55 -5.82
CA PRO A 147 12.28 -23.00 -4.48
C PRO A 147 13.26 -21.84 -4.30
N ASP A 148 12.80 -20.78 -3.64
CA ASP A 148 13.61 -19.60 -3.33
C ASP A 148 13.22 -19.07 -1.94
N VAL A 149 14.17 -18.43 -1.26
CA VAL A 149 13.93 -17.82 0.05
C VAL A 149 13.67 -16.34 -0.15
N ARG A 150 12.63 -15.84 0.51
CA ARG A 150 12.28 -14.41 0.54
C ARG A 150 12.24 -13.90 1.95
N THR A 151 13.11 -12.95 2.23
CA THR A 151 13.15 -12.25 3.51
C THR A 151 12.61 -10.84 3.35
N ARG A 152 11.70 -10.45 4.24
CA ARG A 152 10.98 -9.18 4.17
C ARG A 152 10.78 -8.57 5.54
N CYS A 153 10.66 -7.25 5.57
CA CYS A 153 10.17 -6.52 6.72
C CYS A 153 8.66 -6.77 6.87
N CYS A 154 8.26 -7.14 8.07
CA CYS A 154 6.88 -7.36 8.48
C CYS A 154 6.54 -6.44 9.65
N LEU A 155 5.41 -5.75 9.59
CA LEU A 155 4.80 -5.13 10.77
C LEU A 155 3.58 -5.97 11.15
N PRO A 156 3.66 -6.74 12.27
CA PRO A 156 2.55 -7.60 12.72
C PRO A 156 1.29 -6.79 13.08
N GLU A 157 1.48 -5.67 13.74
CA GLU A 157 0.47 -4.64 13.99
C GLU A 157 0.95 -3.33 13.36
N TRP A 158 0.05 -2.65 12.67
CA TRP A 158 0.39 -1.42 12.00
C TRP A 158 -0.78 -0.45 11.91
N ALA A 159 -0.45 0.82 11.86
CA ALA A 159 -1.39 1.92 11.71
C ALA A 159 -0.81 3.01 10.83
N CYS A 160 -1.65 3.77 10.17
CA CYS A 160 -1.26 4.97 9.45
C CYS A 160 -2.41 5.97 9.37
N GLU A 161 -2.13 7.15 8.84
CA GLU A 161 -3.14 8.16 8.54
C GLU A 161 -3.06 8.51 7.05
N LEU A 162 -4.23 8.55 6.39
CA LEU A 162 -4.35 8.88 4.98
C LEU A 162 -5.11 10.18 4.82
N THR A 163 -4.63 11.06 3.93
CA THR A 163 -5.42 12.16 3.40
C THR A 163 -5.77 11.86 1.95
N ILE A 164 -7.06 11.78 1.67
CA ILE A 164 -7.61 11.48 0.34
C ILE A 164 -8.31 12.71 -0.20
N SER A 165 -7.86 13.19 -1.35
CA SER A 165 -8.53 14.24 -2.13
C SER A 165 -9.40 13.61 -3.20
N PHE A 166 -10.63 14.12 -3.38
CA PHE A 166 -11.57 13.60 -4.37
C PHE A 166 -12.41 14.71 -5.00
N VAL A 167 -13.03 14.40 -6.15
CA VAL A 167 -13.74 15.38 -6.97
C VAL A 167 -15.25 15.34 -6.71
N THR A 168 -15.79 16.42 -6.16
CA THR A 168 -17.24 16.60 -5.92
C THR A 168 -17.87 17.50 -7.02
N PRO A 169 -19.14 17.33 -7.35
CA PRO A 169 -20.14 16.39 -6.83
C PRO A 169 -20.13 15.01 -7.50
N ILE A 170 -19.16 14.73 -8.39
CA ILE A 170 -19.11 13.48 -9.17
C ILE A 170 -18.92 12.27 -8.24
N LEU A 171 -18.07 12.40 -7.22
CA LEU A 171 -17.84 11.37 -6.22
C LEU A 171 -18.25 11.91 -4.84
N ALA A 172 -19.16 11.19 -4.16
CA ALA A 172 -19.58 11.51 -2.82
C ALA A 172 -18.55 11.02 -1.78
N GLU A 173 -18.46 11.70 -0.64
CA GLU A 173 -17.58 11.30 0.48
C GLU A 173 -17.88 9.88 0.96
N SER A 174 -19.17 9.54 1.13
CA SER A 174 -19.60 8.20 1.50
C SER A 174 -19.14 7.11 0.52
N ALA A 175 -19.08 7.43 -0.78
CA ALA A 175 -18.56 6.50 -1.78
C ALA A 175 -17.05 6.28 -1.62
N VAL A 176 -16.28 7.33 -1.28
CA VAL A 176 -14.84 7.20 -0.98
C VAL A 176 -14.61 6.34 0.24
N LEU A 177 -15.38 6.55 1.33
CA LEU A 177 -15.30 5.75 2.55
C LEU A 177 -15.67 4.28 2.29
N ASN A 178 -16.74 4.02 1.53
CA ASN A 178 -17.13 2.65 1.17
C ASN A 178 -16.07 1.95 0.31
N LEU A 179 -15.48 2.66 -0.65
CA LEU A 179 -14.38 2.14 -1.45
C LEU A 179 -13.14 1.83 -0.60
N LEU A 180 -12.84 2.69 0.38
CA LEU A 180 -11.71 2.48 1.29
C LEU A 180 -11.94 1.28 2.21
N ALA A 181 -13.15 1.13 2.77
CA ALA A 181 -13.54 -0.04 3.56
C ALA A 181 -13.44 -1.32 2.73
N GLY A 182 -14.00 -1.32 1.52
CA GLY A 182 -13.88 -2.45 0.61
C GLY A 182 -12.45 -2.76 0.22
N ALA A 183 -11.61 -1.74 -0.02
CA ALA A 183 -10.20 -1.90 -0.32
C ALA A 183 -9.44 -2.59 0.82
N GLY A 184 -9.75 -2.26 2.07
CA GLY A 184 -9.14 -2.90 3.23
C GLY A 184 -9.44 -4.39 3.34
N ILE A 185 -10.66 -4.79 2.98
CA ILE A 185 -11.14 -6.18 3.07
C ILE A 185 -10.69 -7.00 1.85
N THR A 186 -10.87 -6.47 0.62
CA THR A 186 -10.71 -7.28 -0.60
C THR A 186 -9.35 -7.12 -1.27
N GLN A 187 -8.68 -5.98 -1.09
CA GLN A 187 -7.45 -5.67 -1.81
C GLN A 187 -6.21 -5.76 -0.91
N GLY A 188 -6.22 -5.06 0.23
CA GLY A 188 -5.06 -4.89 1.08
C GLY A 188 -3.94 -4.03 0.44
N VAL A 189 -2.87 -3.80 1.21
CA VAL A 189 -1.67 -3.07 0.78
C VAL A 189 -0.41 -3.85 1.12
N GLY A 190 0.72 -3.48 0.51
CA GLY A 190 1.99 -4.19 0.69
C GLY A 190 2.13 -5.41 -0.22
N ASP A 191 3.04 -6.32 0.16
CA ASP A 191 3.29 -7.55 -0.60
C ASP A 191 2.46 -8.71 -0.07
N PHE A 192 2.25 -9.73 -0.91
CA PHE A 192 1.47 -10.93 -0.64
C PHE A 192 0.08 -10.64 -0.04
N ARG A 193 -0.51 -9.54 -0.51
CA ARG A 193 -1.82 -9.04 -0.08
C ARG A 193 -2.99 -9.85 -0.65
N THR A 194 -4.17 -9.68 -0.07
CA THR A 194 -5.42 -10.37 -0.42
C THR A 194 -5.75 -10.32 -1.91
N GLN A 195 -5.52 -9.18 -2.58
CA GLN A 195 -5.71 -9.02 -4.03
C GLN A 195 -4.95 -10.06 -4.87
N LYS A 196 -3.84 -10.61 -4.36
CA LYS A 196 -3.07 -11.66 -5.05
C LYS A 196 -3.72 -13.05 -4.99
N GLY A 197 -4.87 -13.19 -4.36
CA GLY A 197 -5.67 -14.41 -4.29
C GLY A 197 -5.11 -15.51 -3.38
N LYS A 198 -3.83 -15.47 -3.04
CA LYS A 198 -3.17 -16.42 -2.12
C LYS A 198 -2.55 -15.72 -0.91
N GLY A 199 -2.58 -14.41 -0.87
CA GLY A 199 -2.02 -13.60 0.19
C GLY A 199 -3.04 -13.30 1.28
N ASN A 200 -2.56 -13.19 2.53
CA ASN A 200 -3.36 -12.83 3.70
C ASN A 200 -2.81 -11.61 4.44
N PHE A 201 -1.92 -10.86 3.79
CA PHE A 201 -1.24 -9.71 4.40
C PHE A 201 -1.84 -8.38 3.95
N GLY A 202 -1.64 -7.35 4.78
CA GLY A 202 -1.94 -5.97 4.43
C GLY A 202 -3.41 -5.60 4.39
N SER A 203 -4.31 -6.42 4.95
CA SER A 203 -5.71 -6.05 5.15
C SER A 203 -5.82 -4.97 6.22
N PHE A 204 -6.82 -4.09 6.09
CA PHE A 204 -6.98 -2.96 6.98
C PHE A 204 -8.45 -2.53 7.14
N GLU A 205 -8.71 -1.75 8.15
CA GLU A 205 -9.97 -1.09 8.41
C GLU A 205 -9.76 0.40 8.73
N MET A 206 -10.82 1.17 8.65
CA MET A 206 -10.84 2.53 9.18
C MET A 206 -11.16 2.50 10.66
N VAL A 207 -10.54 3.39 11.42
CA VAL A 207 -10.94 3.62 12.82
C VAL A 207 -12.37 4.13 12.85
N HIS A 208 -13.25 3.48 13.61
CA HIS A 208 -14.69 3.74 13.59
C HIS A 208 -15.37 3.75 14.97
N ASP A 209 -14.66 3.29 16.02
CA ASP A 209 -15.15 3.25 17.40
C ASP A 209 -14.02 3.49 18.42
N ASP A 210 -14.36 3.52 19.69
CA ASP A 210 -13.40 3.80 20.78
C ASP A 210 -12.34 2.69 20.91
N GLU A 211 -12.69 1.43 20.62
CA GLU A 211 -11.76 0.31 20.68
C GLU A 211 -10.69 0.41 19.59
N THR A 212 -11.11 0.63 18.35
CA THR A 212 -10.20 0.82 17.21
C THR A 212 -9.38 2.09 17.35
N GLU A 213 -9.93 3.18 17.91
CA GLU A 213 -9.19 4.41 18.22
C GLU A 213 -8.11 4.16 19.28
N ALA A 214 -8.45 3.48 20.38
CA ALA A 214 -7.48 3.15 21.43
C ALA A 214 -6.35 2.26 20.90
N ARG A 215 -6.68 1.28 20.05
CA ARG A 215 -5.70 0.42 19.40
C ARG A 215 -4.80 1.20 18.43
N TRP A 216 -5.37 2.11 17.65
CA TRP A 216 -4.63 2.98 16.75
C TRP A 216 -3.63 3.86 17.52
N GLN A 217 -4.09 4.52 18.59
CA GLN A 217 -3.25 5.37 19.44
C GLN A 217 -2.10 4.58 20.08
N ARG A 218 -2.37 3.36 20.57
CA ARG A 218 -1.33 2.47 21.13
C ARG A 218 -0.25 2.16 20.08
N ILE A 219 -0.65 1.75 18.86
CA ILE A 219 0.30 1.41 17.80
C ILE A 219 1.13 2.63 17.39
N VAL A 220 0.52 3.81 17.30
CA VAL A 220 1.22 5.06 16.99
C VAL A 220 2.24 5.41 18.08
N ALA A 221 1.86 5.28 19.36
CA ALA A 221 2.75 5.58 20.49
C ALA A 221 3.95 4.61 20.57
N GLU A 222 3.71 3.32 20.32
CA GLU A 222 4.71 2.25 20.50
C GLU A 222 5.47 1.90 19.21
N GLY A 223 4.99 2.33 18.04
CA GLY A 223 5.50 1.92 16.73
C GLY A 223 6.15 3.04 15.92
N GLY A 224 6.56 4.13 16.58
CA GLY A 224 7.19 5.27 15.93
C GLY A 224 8.65 5.03 15.52
N ARG A 225 9.28 6.08 14.99
CA ARG A 225 10.60 6.05 14.36
C ARG A 225 11.68 5.38 15.21
N ALA A 226 11.81 5.73 16.49
CA ALA A 226 12.87 5.19 17.37
C ALA A 226 12.78 3.66 17.51
N VAL A 227 11.56 3.13 17.67
CA VAL A 227 11.33 1.68 17.76
C VAL A 227 11.61 1.01 16.42
N GLN A 228 11.28 1.67 15.30
CA GLN A 228 11.56 1.16 13.97
C GLN A 228 13.06 1.11 13.67
N GLU A 229 13.82 2.13 14.06
CA GLU A 229 15.28 2.16 13.92
C GLU A 229 15.94 1.03 14.74
N GLN A 230 15.50 0.84 15.99
CA GLN A 230 15.96 -0.27 16.82
C GLN A 230 15.62 -1.64 16.19
N GLY A 231 14.38 -1.85 15.77
CA GLY A 231 13.97 -3.12 15.17
C GLY A 231 14.63 -3.39 13.82
N MET A 232 15.05 -2.35 13.06
CA MET A 232 15.85 -2.51 11.85
C MET A 232 17.31 -2.87 12.14
N ALA A 233 17.87 -2.38 13.25
CA ALA A 233 19.23 -2.71 13.66
C ALA A 233 19.32 -4.13 14.24
N GLU A 234 18.36 -4.50 15.10
CA GLU A 234 18.31 -5.77 15.82
C GLU A 234 16.92 -6.43 15.61
N PRO A 235 16.68 -7.05 14.44
CA PRO A 235 15.37 -7.57 14.11
C PRO A 235 15.01 -8.81 14.92
N GLU A 236 13.82 -8.78 15.53
CA GLU A 236 13.15 -9.98 16.02
C GLU A 236 12.57 -10.78 14.86
N CYS A 237 12.60 -12.11 14.96
CA CYS A 237 11.94 -12.98 13.98
C CYS A 237 10.43 -12.94 14.14
N TYR A 238 9.71 -12.89 13.01
CA TYR A 238 8.25 -12.95 12.99
C TYR A 238 7.73 -14.38 13.10
N ASP A 239 8.43 -15.33 12.48
CA ASP A 239 8.04 -16.74 12.40
C ASP A 239 9.20 -17.68 12.80
N ALA A 240 8.86 -18.95 13.02
CA ALA A 240 9.82 -19.97 13.45
C ALA A 240 10.84 -20.32 12.34
N GLU A 241 10.55 -20.08 11.08
CA GLU A 241 11.48 -20.34 9.96
C GLU A 241 12.58 -19.27 9.94
N ALA A 242 12.26 -18.03 10.27
CA ALA A 242 13.24 -16.97 10.38
C ALA A 242 14.16 -17.12 11.61
N ALA A 243 13.73 -17.86 12.62
CA ALA A 243 14.50 -18.09 13.86
C ALA A 243 15.55 -19.21 13.75
N LYS A 244 15.50 -20.04 12.71
CA LYS A 244 16.46 -21.11 12.41
C LYS A 244 17.61 -20.63 11.52
#